data_b76ce34bf4873a2aca6741d127ef4a18
#
_entry.id   b76ce34bf4873a2aca6741d127ef4a18
#
_cell.length_a   1.000
_cell.length_b   1.000
_cell.length_c   1.000
_cell.angle_alpha   90.00
_cell.angle_beta   90.00
_cell.angle_gamma   90.00
#
_symmetry.space_group_name_H-M   'P 1'
#
loop_
_entity.id
_entity.type
_entity.pdbx_description
1 polymer ?
#
loop_
_entity_poly.entity_id
_entity_poly.type
_entity_poly.pdbx_seq_one_letter_code
_entity_poly.pdbx_strand_id
1 'polypeptide(L)'
;MIRRVFVEDKNGHCAGALLNDLKGNLNLKKLESVRVLQRYDIEGLDDEVYGRVKNLIFCEAPVENLYETEFPMDSAETAFAIEYLPGQFDQRADSAEQCVQIVAFKRPKVACARVYVLKGALSESEISAVKNYLINSVDSREADMKMPESLERKTNPARDVQKIDGFISMQPAQIAELHKKMSLAMSVDDLEFCRKYFAETERRDPTITEIRVLDTYWSDHCRHTTFLTRLESVKIDEGMYAGAMEKSWKSYLKSREILGLDKKGKPICLMDVALIGMRRLRADGKLDDLEVSEEINAASIVVNVDIDGRPEEWLVMFKNETHNHPTEIEPFGGAATCLGGAIRDPLSGRSYVYPVSYTHLRAHETPEHL
;
A
#
# COMPACT_ATOMS: atom_id res chain seq x y z
N MET A 1 1.11 2.77 36.20
CA MET A 1 0.39 1.45 36.19
C MET A 1 -0.21 1.30 34.82
N ILE A 2 -0.08 0.12 34.21
CA ILE A 2 -0.72 -0.23 32.93
C ILE A 2 -2.04 -0.94 33.21
N ARG A 3 -3.06 -0.61 32.43
CA ARG A 3 -4.35 -1.30 32.43
C ARG A 3 -4.56 -1.91 31.06
N ARG A 4 -5.07 -3.13 31.04
CA ARG A 4 -5.37 -3.86 29.80
C ARG A 4 -6.87 -4.07 29.69
N VAL A 5 -7.42 -3.76 28.51
CA VAL A 5 -8.79 -4.13 28.15
C VAL A 5 -8.79 -4.90 26.84
N PHE A 6 -9.75 -5.80 26.72
CA PHE A 6 -10.07 -6.52 25.48
C PHE A 6 -11.49 -6.20 25.11
N VAL A 7 -11.71 -5.93 23.83
CA VAL A 7 -13.02 -5.56 23.29
C VAL A 7 -13.38 -6.52 22.17
N GLU A 8 -14.55 -7.11 22.24
CA GLU A 8 -15.04 -8.13 21.31
C GLU A 8 -16.40 -7.75 20.75
N ASP A 9 -16.56 -7.82 19.44
CA ASP A 9 -17.86 -7.64 18.78
C ASP A 9 -18.83 -8.78 19.18
N LYS A 10 -19.98 -8.41 19.73
CA LYS A 10 -21.04 -9.37 20.12
C LYS A 10 -21.59 -10.18 18.96
N ASN A 11 -21.60 -9.62 17.77
CA ASN A 11 -22.14 -10.25 16.57
C ASN A 11 -21.10 -11.04 15.78
N GLY A 12 -19.81 -10.87 16.08
CA GLY A 12 -18.71 -11.59 15.44
C GLY A 12 -18.61 -11.39 13.92
N HIS A 13 -19.02 -10.23 13.39
CA HIS A 13 -19.06 -9.98 11.94
C HIS A 13 -17.71 -10.25 11.26
N CYS A 14 -16.61 -9.71 11.81
CA CYS A 14 -15.27 -9.95 11.26
C CYS A 14 -14.79 -11.40 11.45
N ALA A 15 -15.25 -12.08 12.50
CA ALA A 15 -14.81 -13.43 12.83
C ALA A 15 -15.36 -14.48 11.85
N GLY A 16 -16.59 -14.31 11.38
CA GLY A 16 -17.22 -15.22 10.42
C GLY A 16 -16.55 -15.20 9.04
N ALA A 17 -16.23 -14.03 8.53
CA ALA A 17 -15.51 -13.86 7.28
C ALA A 17 -14.10 -14.48 7.39
N LEU A 18 -13.38 -14.16 8.46
CA LEU A 18 -12.05 -14.72 8.71
C LEU A 18 -12.04 -16.24 8.85
N LEU A 19 -13.05 -16.83 9.53
CA LEU A 19 -13.19 -18.28 9.63
C LEU A 19 -13.28 -18.94 8.25
N ASN A 20 -14.11 -18.38 7.37
CA ASN A 20 -14.27 -18.88 6.00
C ASN A 20 -12.99 -18.74 5.19
N ASP A 21 -12.31 -17.62 5.32
CA ASP A 21 -11.04 -17.33 4.65
C ASP A 21 -9.93 -18.32 5.08
N LEU A 22 -9.74 -18.51 6.37
CA LEU A 22 -8.76 -19.47 6.91
C LEU A 22 -9.06 -20.92 6.52
N LYS A 23 -10.33 -21.32 6.53
CA LYS A 23 -10.75 -22.64 6.06
C LYS A 23 -10.51 -22.85 4.58
N GLY A 24 -10.80 -21.83 3.77
CA GLY A 24 -10.65 -21.90 2.31
C GLY A 24 -9.19 -21.90 1.89
N ASN A 25 -8.43 -20.92 2.32
CA ASN A 25 -7.06 -20.70 1.86
C ASN A 25 -6.02 -21.62 2.52
N LEU A 26 -6.22 -21.98 3.80
CA LEU A 26 -5.30 -22.85 4.53
C LEU A 26 -5.82 -24.29 4.69
N ASN A 27 -7.01 -24.60 4.16
CA ASN A 27 -7.63 -25.92 4.23
C ASN A 27 -7.77 -26.47 5.67
N LEU A 28 -8.08 -25.60 6.63
CA LEU A 28 -8.15 -25.93 8.06
C LEU A 28 -9.50 -26.57 8.43
N LYS A 29 -9.68 -27.83 8.10
CA LYS A 29 -10.95 -28.56 8.31
C LYS A 29 -11.34 -28.71 9.79
N LYS A 30 -10.39 -28.69 10.71
CA LYS A 30 -10.62 -28.84 12.14
C LYS A 30 -10.84 -27.54 12.88
N LEU A 31 -10.69 -26.39 12.22
CA LEU A 31 -10.99 -25.07 12.78
C LEU A 31 -12.52 -24.94 12.91
N GLU A 32 -13.02 -24.81 14.12
CA GLU A 32 -14.46 -24.75 14.41
C GLU A 32 -14.97 -23.31 14.42
N SER A 33 -14.29 -22.44 15.15
CA SER A 33 -14.62 -21.02 15.22
C SER A 33 -13.37 -20.16 15.42
N VAL A 34 -13.53 -18.88 15.10
CA VAL A 34 -12.55 -17.82 15.33
C VAL A 34 -13.24 -16.72 16.12
N ARG A 35 -12.54 -16.14 17.10
CA ARG A 35 -12.93 -14.89 17.76
C ARG A 35 -11.83 -13.87 17.52
N VAL A 36 -12.22 -12.61 17.38
CA VAL A 36 -11.27 -11.51 17.19
C VAL A 36 -11.58 -10.46 18.25
N LEU A 37 -10.56 -10.17 19.07
CA LEU A 37 -10.67 -9.16 20.12
C LEU A 37 -9.67 -8.04 19.84
N GLN A 38 -10.06 -6.81 20.11
CA GLN A 38 -9.15 -5.68 20.11
C GLN A 38 -8.58 -5.51 21.51
N ARG A 39 -7.25 -5.57 21.65
CA ARG A 39 -6.54 -5.32 22.91
C ARG A 39 -6.08 -3.87 22.96
N TYR A 40 -6.27 -3.24 24.11
CA TYR A 40 -5.68 -1.94 24.44
C TYR A 40 -4.88 -2.08 25.75
N ASP A 41 -3.63 -1.71 25.71
CA ASP A 41 -2.79 -1.50 26.87
C ASP A 41 -2.69 0.02 27.10
N ILE A 42 -3.05 0.50 28.28
CA ILE A 42 -3.26 1.93 28.60
C ILE A 42 -2.39 2.30 29.78
N GLU A 43 -1.48 3.26 29.60
CA GLU A 43 -0.58 3.76 30.65
C GLU A 43 -0.83 5.25 30.92
N GLY A 44 -0.80 5.65 32.19
CA GLY A 44 -0.82 7.04 32.62
C GLY A 44 -2.19 7.57 33.00
N LEU A 45 -3.20 6.73 33.19
CA LEU A 45 -4.51 7.11 33.74
C LEU A 45 -4.62 6.67 35.20
N ASP A 46 -5.24 7.52 36.03
CA ASP A 46 -5.71 7.17 37.38
C ASP A 46 -7.04 6.41 37.31
N ASP A 47 -7.50 5.88 38.44
CA ASP A 47 -8.69 5.04 38.53
C ASP A 47 -9.97 5.78 38.16
N GLU A 48 -10.08 7.05 38.53
CA GLU A 48 -11.26 7.87 38.26
C GLU A 48 -11.40 8.15 36.79
N VAL A 49 -10.35 8.64 36.16
CA VAL A 49 -10.33 8.91 34.69
C VAL A 49 -10.56 7.63 33.91
N TYR A 50 -9.86 6.54 34.27
CA TYR A 50 -10.05 5.26 33.60
C TYR A 50 -11.49 4.77 33.68
N GLY A 51 -12.12 4.85 34.88
CA GLY A 51 -13.51 4.45 35.08
C GLY A 51 -14.50 5.22 34.19
N ARG A 52 -14.21 6.51 33.93
CA ARG A 52 -15.02 7.36 33.01
C ARG A 52 -14.83 6.98 31.55
N VAL A 53 -13.61 6.72 31.10
CA VAL A 53 -13.29 6.61 29.68
C VAL A 53 -13.42 5.21 29.14
N LYS A 54 -13.34 4.16 29.99
CA LYS A 54 -13.28 2.77 29.51
C LYS A 54 -14.48 2.36 28.66
N ASN A 55 -15.70 2.69 29.08
CA ASN A 55 -16.92 2.38 28.34
C ASN A 55 -17.35 3.46 27.35
N LEU A 56 -16.68 4.61 27.35
CA LEU A 56 -17.02 5.72 26.47
C LEU A 56 -16.13 5.74 25.21
N ILE A 57 -14.87 5.32 25.37
CA ILE A 57 -13.85 5.45 24.31
C ILE A 57 -13.37 4.09 23.82
N PHE A 58 -13.15 3.12 24.73
CA PHE A 58 -12.55 1.83 24.36
C PHE A 58 -13.58 0.77 23.99
N CYS A 59 -14.87 0.98 24.28
CA CYS A 59 -15.93 0.02 24.04
C CYS A 59 -17.22 0.69 23.61
N GLU A 60 -17.83 0.18 22.57
CA GLU A 60 -19.19 0.54 22.16
C GLU A 60 -20.19 -0.45 22.79
N ALA A 61 -20.56 -0.20 24.04
CA ALA A 61 -21.32 -1.10 24.89
C ALA A 61 -22.58 -1.76 24.27
N PRO A 62 -23.35 -1.12 23.35
CA PRO A 62 -24.47 -1.80 22.69
C PRO A 62 -24.06 -3.00 21.82
N VAL A 63 -22.90 -2.94 21.16
CA VAL A 63 -22.45 -3.90 20.15
C VAL A 63 -21.20 -4.67 20.54
N GLU A 64 -20.51 -4.27 21.61
CA GLU A 64 -19.25 -4.86 22.05
C GLU A 64 -19.32 -5.32 23.51
N ASN A 65 -18.50 -6.34 23.82
CA ASN A 65 -18.18 -6.78 25.17
C ASN A 65 -16.79 -6.26 25.55
N LEU A 66 -16.66 -5.74 26.77
CA LEU A 66 -15.39 -5.30 27.32
C LEU A 66 -14.96 -6.25 28.44
N TYR A 67 -13.72 -6.71 28.39
CA TYR A 67 -13.10 -7.53 29.43
C TYR A 67 -11.86 -6.80 29.96
N GLU A 68 -11.69 -6.79 31.27
CA GLU A 68 -10.53 -6.16 31.92
C GLU A 68 -9.51 -7.23 32.29
N THR A 69 -8.25 -7.00 31.99
CA THR A 69 -7.11 -7.85 32.32
C THR A 69 -7.07 -9.18 31.58
N GLU A 70 -8.15 -9.95 31.60
CA GLU A 70 -8.31 -11.25 30.96
C GLU A 70 -9.68 -11.36 30.30
N PHE A 71 -9.82 -12.24 29.32
CA PHE A 71 -11.07 -12.55 28.65
C PHE A 71 -11.37 -14.06 28.75
N PRO A 72 -12.64 -14.48 28.68
CA PRO A 72 -13.00 -15.89 28.80
C PRO A 72 -12.41 -16.72 27.67
N MET A 73 -11.81 -17.86 28.01
CA MET A 73 -11.30 -18.84 27.07
C MET A 73 -11.72 -20.25 27.47
N ASP A 74 -12.05 -21.08 26.49
CA ASP A 74 -12.26 -22.51 26.65
C ASP A 74 -10.91 -23.28 26.62
N SER A 75 -10.88 -24.47 27.20
CA SER A 75 -9.67 -25.34 27.18
C SER A 75 -9.29 -25.81 25.75
N ALA A 76 -10.22 -25.75 24.81
CA ALA A 76 -10.00 -26.11 23.40
C ALA A 76 -9.62 -24.90 22.53
N GLU A 77 -9.42 -23.74 23.14
CA GLU A 77 -9.07 -22.51 22.43
C GLU A 77 -7.58 -22.19 22.57
N THR A 78 -7.01 -21.67 21.48
CA THR A 78 -5.65 -21.15 21.43
C THR A 78 -5.69 -19.68 21.01
N ALA A 79 -5.00 -18.81 21.76
CA ALA A 79 -4.96 -17.38 21.46
C ALA A 79 -3.55 -16.91 21.14
N PHE A 80 -3.44 -15.96 20.23
CA PHE A 80 -2.23 -15.18 19.95
C PHE A 80 -2.62 -13.75 19.59
N ALA A 81 -1.70 -12.82 19.69
CA ALA A 81 -1.95 -11.43 19.37
C ALA A 81 -1.00 -10.94 18.26
N ILE A 82 -1.44 -9.96 17.50
CA ILE A 82 -0.66 -9.28 16.46
C ILE A 82 -0.64 -7.79 16.79
N GLU A 83 0.54 -7.18 16.77
CA GLU A 83 0.76 -5.75 16.95
C GLU A 83 1.60 -5.17 15.81
N TYR A 84 1.53 -3.86 15.61
CA TYR A 84 2.41 -3.19 14.66
C TYR A 84 3.87 -3.23 15.11
N LEU A 85 4.78 -3.29 14.12
CA LEU A 85 6.21 -3.17 14.35
C LEU A 85 6.55 -1.80 14.98
N PRO A 86 7.61 -1.73 15.80
CA PRO A 86 8.12 -0.44 16.27
C PRO A 86 8.46 0.48 15.10
N GLY A 87 7.90 1.69 15.12
CA GLY A 87 8.06 2.67 14.04
C GLY A 87 6.86 2.77 13.09
N GLN A 88 6.00 1.75 13.07
CA GLN A 88 4.72 1.83 12.37
C GLN A 88 3.73 2.70 13.16
N PHE A 89 2.90 3.46 12.44
CA PHE A 89 1.88 4.30 13.05
C PHE A 89 0.66 3.47 13.44
N ASP A 90 0.34 3.46 14.73
CA ASP A 90 -0.85 2.80 15.25
C ASP A 90 -2.00 3.81 15.34
N GLN A 91 -2.78 3.89 14.26
CA GLN A 91 -3.91 4.82 14.16
C GLN A 91 -4.95 4.60 15.28
N ARG A 92 -5.20 3.35 15.67
CA ARG A 92 -6.18 3.03 16.70
C ARG A 92 -5.72 3.49 18.07
N ALA A 93 -4.45 3.29 18.38
CA ALA A 93 -3.85 3.78 19.62
C ALA A 93 -3.87 5.30 19.69
N ASP A 94 -3.43 5.98 18.63
CA ASP A 94 -3.41 7.45 18.55
C ASP A 94 -4.83 8.03 18.66
N SER A 95 -5.81 7.45 17.96
CA SER A 95 -7.21 7.88 18.05
C SER A 95 -7.77 7.72 19.48
N ALA A 96 -7.46 6.60 20.15
CA ALA A 96 -7.86 6.37 21.52
C ALA A 96 -7.22 7.40 22.47
N GLU A 97 -5.93 7.68 22.33
CA GLU A 97 -5.22 8.72 23.09
C GLU A 97 -5.86 10.10 22.92
N GLN A 98 -6.18 10.48 21.68
CA GLN A 98 -6.83 11.76 21.37
C GLN A 98 -8.23 11.84 21.97
N CYS A 99 -9.04 10.78 21.86
CA CYS A 99 -10.37 10.74 22.46
C CYS A 99 -10.31 10.88 23.99
N VAL A 100 -9.36 10.18 24.64
CA VAL A 100 -9.14 10.35 26.09
C VAL A 100 -8.71 11.77 26.43
N GLN A 101 -7.83 12.37 25.62
CA GLN A 101 -7.38 13.74 25.84
C GLN A 101 -8.53 14.74 25.74
N ILE A 102 -9.47 14.56 24.82
CA ILE A 102 -10.65 15.42 24.67
C ILE A 102 -11.55 15.32 25.90
N VAL A 103 -11.77 14.11 26.42
CA VAL A 103 -12.70 13.86 27.54
C VAL A 103 -12.11 14.17 28.90
N ALA A 104 -10.84 13.88 29.10
CA ALA A 104 -10.17 13.92 30.40
C ALA A 104 -9.07 14.98 30.49
N PHE A 105 -8.78 15.72 29.43
CA PHE A 105 -7.69 16.71 29.33
C PHE A 105 -6.32 16.15 29.68
N LYS A 106 -6.17 14.83 29.53
CA LYS A 106 -4.94 14.09 29.82
C LYS A 106 -4.72 13.07 28.71
N ARG A 107 -3.60 13.14 28.04
CA ARG A 107 -3.22 12.19 26.99
C ARG A 107 -2.49 10.99 27.60
N PRO A 108 -3.06 9.79 27.61
CA PRO A 108 -2.37 8.57 28.02
C PRO A 108 -1.40 8.10 26.94
N LYS A 109 -0.61 7.08 27.25
CA LYS A 109 0.02 6.23 26.23
C LYS A 109 -0.87 5.02 25.99
N VAL A 110 -1.15 4.70 24.74
CA VAL A 110 -1.93 3.53 24.36
C VAL A 110 -1.13 2.68 23.39
N ALA A 111 -1.19 1.37 23.55
CA ALA A 111 -0.70 0.40 22.57
C ALA A 111 -1.84 -0.55 22.21
N CYS A 112 -2.00 -0.86 20.93
CA CYS A 112 -3.03 -1.77 20.47
C CYS A 112 -2.44 -3.07 19.95
N ALA A 113 -3.23 -4.13 20.07
CA ALA A 113 -3.00 -5.38 19.38
C ALA A 113 -4.33 -6.05 19.04
N ARG A 114 -4.34 -6.84 17.99
CA ARG A 114 -5.49 -7.67 17.65
C ARG A 114 -5.25 -9.08 18.13
N VAL A 115 -6.16 -9.59 18.95
CA VAL A 115 -6.09 -10.95 19.51
C VAL A 115 -6.98 -11.86 18.70
N TYR A 116 -6.42 -12.97 18.26
CA TYR A 116 -7.12 -14.02 17.54
C TYR A 116 -7.23 -15.24 18.46
N VAL A 117 -8.44 -15.74 18.63
CA VAL A 117 -8.74 -16.93 19.39
C VAL A 117 -9.28 -17.99 18.45
N LEU A 118 -8.57 -19.09 18.32
CA LEU A 118 -8.89 -20.20 17.43
C LEU A 118 -9.44 -21.35 18.27
N LYS A 119 -10.62 -21.86 17.92
CA LYS A 119 -11.21 -23.06 18.53
C LYS A 119 -11.16 -24.22 17.54
N GLY A 120 -10.65 -25.36 18.01
CA GLY A 120 -10.56 -26.60 17.23
C GLY A 120 -9.30 -27.40 17.55
N ALA A 121 -9.28 -28.66 17.11
CA ALA A 121 -8.13 -29.55 17.31
C ALA A 121 -7.01 -29.27 16.28
N LEU A 122 -6.41 -28.08 16.34
CA LEU A 122 -5.34 -27.65 15.46
C LEU A 122 -3.98 -28.10 15.97
N SER A 123 -3.12 -28.52 15.06
CA SER A 123 -1.70 -28.80 15.32
C SER A 123 -0.90 -27.49 15.43
N GLU A 124 0.28 -27.55 16.04
CA GLU A 124 1.19 -26.40 16.08
C GLU A 124 1.58 -25.89 14.69
N SER A 125 1.71 -26.78 13.71
CA SER A 125 1.99 -26.39 12.33
C SER A 125 0.82 -25.65 11.67
N GLU A 126 -0.42 -26.05 11.96
CA GLU A 126 -1.61 -25.35 11.48
C GLU A 126 -1.74 -23.97 12.14
N ILE A 127 -1.49 -23.85 13.45
CA ILE A 127 -1.46 -22.56 14.15
C ILE A 127 -0.36 -21.65 13.57
N SER A 128 0.83 -22.20 13.32
CA SER A 128 1.93 -21.44 12.68
C SER A 128 1.56 -20.98 11.27
N ALA A 129 0.85 -21.78 10.50
CA ALA A 129 0.35 -21.40 9.19
C ALA A 129 -0.66 -20.23 9.28
N VAL A 130 -1.57 -20.26 10.29
CA VAL A 130 -2.49 -19.15 10.54
C VAL A 130 -1.73 -17.87 10.91
N LYS A 131 -0.76 -17.96 11.82
CA LYS A 131 0.07 -16.80 12.19
C LYS A 131 0.78 -16.21 10.97
N ASN A 132 1.43 -17.05 10.15
CA ASN A 132 2.11 -16.60 8.94
C ASN A 132 1.17 -15.99 7.88
N TYR A 133 -0.08 -16.45 7.86
CA TYR A 133 -1.09 -15.90 6.97
C TYR A 133 -1.60 -14.53 7.43
N LEU A 134 -1.75 -14.33 8.75
CA LEU A 134 -2.31 -13.10 9.33
C LEU A 134 -1.27 -12.02 9.64
N ILE A 135 -0.01 -12.40 9.85
CA ILE A 135 1.07 -11.47 10.15
C ILE A 135 1.70 -11.00 8.84
N ASN A 136 1.54 -9.72 8.53
CA ASN A 136 2.35 -9.08 7.51
C ASN A 136 3.71 -8.68 8.13
N SER A 137 4.77 -9.39 7.82
CA SER A 137 6.10 -9.15 8.39
C SER A 137 6.71 -7.78 8.05
N VAL A 138 6.10 -7.03 7.13
CA VAL A 138 6.51 -5.67 6.76
C VAL A 138 6.03 -4.63 7.78
N ASP A 139 4.84 -4.83 8.34
CA ASP A 139 4.20 -3.87 9.24
C ASP A 139 3.89 -4.41 10.64
N SER A 140 3.81 -5.72 10.81
CA SER A 140 3.31 -6.33 12.04
C SER A 140 4.14 -7.54 12.49
N ARG A 141 3.91 -7.94 13.74
CA ARG A 141 4.54 -9.09 14.39
C ARG A 141 3.61 -9.72 15.40
N GLU A 142 3.95 -10.93 15.85
CA GLU A 142 3.30 -11.52 17.02
C GLU A 142 3.62 -10.68 18.27
N ALA A 143 2.57 -10.32 19.02
CA ALA A 143 2.66 -9.59 20.28
C ALA A 143 2.74 -10.54 21.48
N ASP A 144 3.49 -10.16 22.49
CA ASP A 144 3.46 -10.89 23.77
C ASP A 144 2.07 -10.75 24.44
N MET A 145 1.52 -11.85 24.89
CA MET A 145 0.27 -11.87 25.66
C MET A 145 0.46 -11.39 27.11
N LYS A 146 1.68 -11.37 27.61
CA LYS A 146 1.96 -10.83 28.95
C LYS A 146 1.75 -9.31 28.98
N MET A 147 1.32 -8.81 30.12
CA MET A 147 1.20 -7.38 30.34
C MET A 147 2.60 -6.75 30.41
N PRO A 148 2.90 -5.70 29.62
CA PRO A 148 4.19 -5.03 29.69
C PRO A 148 4.32 -4.22 30.98
N GLU A 149 5.56 -4.00 31.42
CA GLU A 149 5.84 -3.14 32.59
C GLU A 149 5.70 -1.64 32.27
N SER A 150 5.94 -1.25 31.02
CA SER A 150 5.78 0.11 30.51
C SER A 150 5.51 0.09 29.01
N LEU A 151 4.73 1.06 28.53
CA LEU A 151 4.51 1.34 27.12
C LEU A 151 5.57 2.27 26.53
N GLU A 152 6.57 2.66 27.32
CA GLU A 152 7.67 3.45 26.83
C GLU A 152 8.53 2.63 25.87
N ARG A 153 8.50 3.04 24.60
CA ARG A 153 9.30 2.38 23.56
C ARG A 153 10.76 2.79 23.75
N LYS A 154 11.61 1.83 24.15
CA LYS A 154 13.06 2.00 24.10
C LYS A 154 13.46 2.02 22.63
N THR A 155 13.72 3.19 22.10
CA THR A 155 14.29 3.33 20.75
C THR A 155 15.81 3.17 20.86
N ASN A 156 16.35 2.23 20.11
CA ASN A 156 17.79 2.23 19.89
C ASN A 156 18.15 3.45 19.03
N PRO A 157 19.24 4.17 19.35
CA PRO A 157 19.68 5.25 18.48
C PRO A 157 19.91 4.72 17.07
N ALA A 158 19.50 5.51 16.08
CA ALA A 158 19.77 5.18 14.68
C ALA A 158 21.27 4.97 14.48
N ARG A 159 21.65 3.92 13.73
CA ARG A 159 23.04 3.74 13.34
C ARG A 159 23.41 4.77 12.29
N ASP A 160 24.69 5.15 12.26
CA ASP A 160 25.20 5.98 11.18
C ASP A 160 25.00 5.31 9.84
N VAL A 161 24.73 6.12 8.81
CA VAL A 161 24.55 5.62 7.44
C VAL A 161 25.87 5.02 6.96
N GLN A 162 25.82 3.75 6.52
CA GLN A 162 27.00 3.05 6.04
C GLN A 162 27.49 3.63 4.72
N LYS A 163 28.82 3.78 4.60
CA LYS A 163 29.51 4.07 3.34
C LYS A 163 29.77 2.78 2.58
N ILE A 164 29.86 2.87 1.28
CA ILE A 164 30.28 1.76 0.42
C ILE A 164 31.78 1.88 0.22
N ASP A 165 32.53 1.34 1.17
CA ASP A 165 34.00 1.49 1.21
C ASP A 165 34.66 0.98 -0.08
N GLY A 166 35.57 1.79 -0.63
CA GLY A 166 36.28 1.48 -1.85
C GLY A 166 35.49 1.57 -3.14
N PHE A 167 34.24 2.09 -3.10
CA PHE A 167 33.36 2.20 -4.27
C PHE A 167 34.04 2.88 -5.46
N ILE A 168 34.71 4.00 -5.26
CA ILE A 168 35.35 4.78 -6.32
C ILE A 168 36.49 4.02 -7.03
N SER A 169 37.06 3.00 -6.38
CA SER A 169 38.18 2.18 -6.92
C SER A 169 37.72 0.79 -7.37
N MET A 170 36.43 0.48 -7.28
CA MET A 170 35.91 -0.83 -7.70
C MET A 170 36.15 -1.10 -9.18
N GLN A 171 36.51 -2.35 -9.49
CA GLN A 171 36.60 -2.85 -10.86
C GLN A 171 35.21 -3.21 -11.42
N PRO A 172 35.00 -3.27 -12.74
CA PRO A 172 33.67 -3.54 -13.33
C PRO A 172 32.98 -4.81 -12.79
N ALA A 173 33.74 -5.86 -12.51
CA ALA A 173 33.18 -7.08 -11.92
C ALA A 173 32.63 -6.87 -10.51
N GLN A 174 33.31 -6.05 -9.70
CA GLN A 174 32.85 -5.71 -8.33
C GLN A 174 31.62 -4.79 -8.36
N ILE A 175 31.54 -3.89 -9.35
CA ILE A 175 30.35 -3.06 -9.58
C ILE A 175 29.14 -3.94 -9.95
N ALA A 176 29.31 -4.93 -10.82
CA ALA A 176 28.25 -5.86 -11.18
C ALA A 176 27.80 -6.73 -9.98
N GLU A 177 28.73 -7.15 -9.13
CA GLU A 177 28.41 -7.87 -7.90
C GLU A 177 27.64 -6.98 -6.90
N LEU A 178 28.10 -5.73 -6.69
CA LEU A 178 27.44 -4.75 -5.84
C LEU A 178 26.01 -4.47 -6.34
N HIS A 179 25.83 -4.25 -7.63
CA HIS A 179 24.55 -4.06 -8.28
C HIS A 179 23.57 -5.20 -7.93
N LYS A 180 24.03 -6.44 -8.12
CA LYS A 180 23.22 -7.62 -7.80
C LYS A 180 22.92 -7.73 -6.31
N LYS A 181 23.91 -7.50 -5.44
CA LYS A 181 23.77 -7.56 -3.98
C LYS A 181 22.79 -6.52 -3.45
N MET A 182 22.76 -5.32 -4.02
CA MET A 182 21.88 -4.25 -3.64
C MET A 182 20.51 -4.32 -4.34
N SER A 183 20.33 -5.20 -5.32
CA SER A 183 19.11 -5.33 -6.14
C SER A 183 18.68 -3.98 -6.73
N LEU A 184 19.61 -3.28 -7.39
CA LEU A 184 19.36 -1.96 -7.94
C LEU A 184 18.51 -2.02 -9.21
N ALA A 185 17.64 -1.02 -9.40
CA ALA A 185 16.82 -0.85 -10.60
C ALA A 185 17.60 -0.25 -11.77
N MET A 186 18.63 0.58 -11.51
CA MET A 186 19.54 1.10 -12.53
C MET A 186 20.34 -0.03 -13.18
N SER A 187 20.85 0.18 -14.38
CA SER A 187 21.75 -0.79 -15.03
C SER A 187 23.15 -0.79 -14.40
N VAL A 188 23.92 -1.83 -14.69
CA VAL A 188 25.34 -1.89 -14.27
C VAL A 188 26.14 -0.71 -14.86
N ASP A 189 25.83 -0.32 -16.11
CA ASP A 189 26.47 0.81 -16.77
C ASP A 189 26.13 2.15 -16.11
N ASP A 190 24.88 2.32 -15.63
CA ASP A 190 24.48 3.50 -14.85
C ASP A 190 25.22 3.55 -13.51
N LEU A 191 25.37 2.42 -12.82
CA LEU A 191 26.13 2.34 -11.58
C LEU A 191 27.61 2.65 -11.80
N GLU A 192 28.20 2.19 -12.91
CA GLU A 192 29.57 2.54 -13.31
C GLU A 192 29.70 4.03 -13.64
N PHE A 193 28.67 4.63 -14.24
CA PHE A 193 28.63 6.08 -14.43
C PHE A 193 28.61 6.82 -13.09
N CYS A 194 27.81 6.36 -12.12
CA CYS A 194 27.82 6.90 -10.77
C CYS A 194 29.20 6.76 -10.10
N ARG A 195 29.85 5.61 -10.27
CA ARG A 195 31.21 5.37 -9.75
C ARG A 195 32.21 6.42 -10.28
N LYS A 196 32.18 6.69 -11.57
CA LYS A 196 33.06 7.72 -12.19
C LYS A 196 32.77 9.10 -11.62
N TYR A 197 31.49 9.46 -11.46
CA TYR A 197 31.11 10.73 -10.88
C TYR A 197 31.66 10.89 -9.46
N PHE A 198 31.47 9.89 -8.58
CA PHE A 198 32.01 9.92 -7.23
C PHE A 198 33.54 9.95 -7.21
N ALA A 199 34.21 9.26 -8.12
CA ALA A 199 35.67 9.25 -8.21
C ALA A 199 36.24 10.59 -8.71
N GLU A 200 35.66 11.20 -9.73
CA GLU A 200 36.21 12.35 -10.43
C GLU A 200 35.74 13.69 -9.81
N THR A 201 34.45 13.75 -9.44
CA THR A 201 33.82 14.99 -8.96
C THR A 201 33.76 15.05 -7.44
N GLU A 202 33.12 14.07 -6.80
CA GLU A 202 32.95 14.04 -5.34
C GLU A 202 34.24 13.66 -4.59
N ARG A 203 35.06 12.81 -5.21
CA ARG A 203 36.35 12.32 -4.67
C ARG A 203 36.19 11.64 -3.30
N ARG A 204 35.11 10.93 -3.13
CA ARG A 204 34.77 10.19 -1.91
C ARG A 204 33.88 9.00 -2.24
N ASP A 205 33.88 8.01 -1.35
CA ASP A 205 32.94 6.92 -1.44
C ASP A 205 31.52 7.40 -1.06
N PRO A 206 30.48 6.94 -1.78
CA PRO A 206 29.10 7.24 -1.45
C PRO A 206 28.62 6.45 -0.24
N THR A 207 27.56 6.94 0.38
CA THR A 207 26.75 6.18 1.33
C THR A 207 25.79 5.26 0.60
N ILE A 208 25.32 4.21 1.29
CA ILE A 208 24.25 3.34 0.78
C ILE A 208 23.00 4.15 0.41
N THR A 209 22.67 5.15 1.24
CA THR A 209 21.52 6.03 1.01
C THR A 209 21.66 6.82 -0.29
N GLU A 210 22.84 7.39 -0.56
CA GLU A 210 23.05 8.13 -1.81
C GLU A 210 22.84 7.24 -3.04
N ILE A 211 23.39 6.03 -3.04
CA ILE A 211 23.16 5.09 -4.14
C ILE A 211 21.69 4.68 -4.27
N ARG A 212 21.00 4.44 -3.17
CA ARG A 212 19.56 4.12 -3.18
C ARG A 212 18.70 5.27 -3.70
N VAL A 213 19.01 6.50 -3.32
CA VAL A 213 18.31 7.71 -3.81
C VAL A 213 18.53 7.86 -5.32
N LEU A 214 19.78 7.72 -5.80
CA LEU A 214 20.08 7.74 -7.22
C LEU A 214 19.32 6.64 -7.97
N ASP A 215 19.33 5.42 -7.45
CA ASP A 215 18.61 4.28 -8.01
C ASP A 215 17.12 4.56 -8.20
N THR A 216 16.50 5.24 -7.25
CA THR A 216 15.09 5.66 -7.34
C THR A 216 14.84 6.57 -8.55
N TYR A 217 15.76 7.48 -8.86
CA TYR A 217 15.66 8.34 -10.06
C TYR A 217 15.88 7.58 -11.37
N TRP A 218 16.58 6.45 -11.33
CA TRP A 218 16.78 5.56 -12.50
C TRP A 218 15.68 4.54 -12.69
N SER A 219 14.79 4.38 -11.71
CA SER A 219 13.68 3.44 -11.79
C SER A 219 12.68 3.84 -12.89
N ASP A 220 12.02 2.86 -13.47
CA ASP A 220 10.98 3.07 -14.49
C ASP A 220 9.80 3.90 -13.96
N HIS A 221 9.56 3.87 -12.64
CA HIS A 221 8.55 4.71 -12.02
C HIS A 221 8.76 6.21 -12.29
N CYS A 222 10.03 6.66 -12.20
CA CYS A 222 10.36 8.09 -12.39
C CYS A 222 10.68 8.44 -13.86
N ARG A 223 11.25 7.51 -14.62
CA ARG A 223 11.83 7.80 -15.94
C ARG A 223 11.15 7.10 -17.11
N HIS A 224 10.39 6.06 -16.84
CA HIS A 224 9.72 5.24 -17.86
C HIS A 224 10.66 4.77 -19.00
N THR A 225 11.93 4.49 -18.68
CA THR A 225 12.96 4.18 -19.65
C THR A 225 12.65 2.91 -20.43
N THR A 226 12.13 1.88 -19.75
CA THR A 226 11.70 0.62 -20.39
C THR A 226 10.65 0.86 -21.47
N PHE A 227 9.66 1.70 -21.20
CA PHE A 227 8.61 2.03 -22.17
C PHE A 227 9.11 2.84 -23.36
N LEU A 228 10.20 3.59 -23.21
CA LEU A 228 10.81 4.39 -24.27
C LEU A 228 11.91 3.65 -25.05
N THR A 229 12.26 2.43 -24.63
CA THR A 229 13.21 1.59 -25.34
C THR A 229 12.75 1.37 -26.78
N ARG A 230 13.64 1.62 -27.73
CA ARG A 230 13.37 1.44 -29.17
C ARG A 230 13.34 -0.04 -29.50
N LEU A 231 12.30 -0.46 -30.18
CA LEU A 231 12.14 -1.82 -30.70
C LEU A 231 12.66 -1.86 -32.13
N GLU A 232 13.82 -2.47 -32.33
CA GLU A 232 14.44 -2.61 -33.66
C GLU A 232 13.91 -3.84 -34.39
N SER A 233 13.58 -4.90 -33.66
CA SER A 233 12.99 -6.13 -34.21
C SER A 233 11.95 -6.71 -33.26
N VAL A 234 10.93 -7.33 -33.82
CA VAL A 234 9.88 -8.04 -33.09
C VAL A 234 9.76 -9.43 -33.65
N LYS A 235 9.95 -10.44 -32.80
CA LYS A 235 9.73 -11.83 -33.11
C LYS A 235 8.57 -12.36 -32.27
N ILE A 236 7.63 -13.02 -32.92
CA ILE A 236 6.51 -13.67 -32.26
C ILE A 236 6.79 -15.17 -32.33
N ASP A 237 6.91 -15.80 -31.16
CA ASP A 237 7.17 -17.23 -31.08
C ASP A 237 5.89 -18.03 -31.41
N GLU A 238 6.07 -19.24 -31.90
CA GLU A 238 4.96 -20.16 -32.18
C GLU A 238 4.24 -20.57 -30.89
N GLY A 239 2.90 -20.64 -30.93
CA GLY A 239 2.11 -21.01 -29.78
C GLY A 239 0.63 -20.72 -29.99
N MET A 240 -0.18 -21.05 -28.99
CA MET A 240 -1.64 -20.93 -29.05
C MET A 240 -2.12 -19.50 -29.35
N TYR A 241 -1.37 -18.49 -28.95
CA TYR A 241 -1.71 -17.08 -29.14
C TYR A 241 -0.96 -16.40 -30.30
N ALA A 242 -0.05 -17.09 -31.00
CA ALA A 242 0.79 -16.52 -32.04
C ALA A 242 -0.02 -15.79 -33.11
N GLY A 243 -1.09 -16.41 -33.63
CA GLY A 243 -1.96 -15.80 -34.65
C GLY A 243 -2.67 -14.53 -34.19
N ALA A 244 -3.07 -14.45 -32.93
CA ALA A 244 -3.69 -13.25 -32.35
C ALA A 244 -2.67 -12.13 -32.18
N MET A 245 -1.46 -12.45 -31.72
CA MET A 245 -0.36 -11.51 -31.56
C MET A 245 0.10 -10.96 -32.91
N GLU A 246 0.26 -11.80 -33.93
CA GLU A 246 0.58 -11.36 -35.29
C GLU A 246 -0.47 -10.41 -35.87
N LYS A 247 -1.74 -10.73 -35.69
CA LYS A 247 -2.86 -9.87 -36.13
C LYS A 247 -2.80 -8.52 -35.45
N SER A 248 -2.57 -8.50 -34.14
CA SER A 248 -2.45 -7.27 -33.36
C SER A 248 -1.24 -6.44 -33.80
N TRP A 249 -0.09 -7.07 -34.02
CA TRP A 249 1.10 -6.40 -34.52
C TRP A 249 0.91 -5.78 -35.91
N LYS A 250 0.29 -6.52 -36.85
CA LYS A 250 -0.07 -5.99 -38.17
C LYS A 250 -1.02 -4.80 -38.07
N SER A 251 -2.02 -4.87 -37.19
CA SER A 251 -2.96 -3.77 -36.92
C SER A 251 -2.26 -2.53 -36.35
N TYR A 252 -1.30 -2.73 -35.45
CA TYR A 252 -0.47 -1.67 -34.92
C TYR A 252 0.33 -0.96 -36.02
N LEU A 253 1.06 -1.71 -36.86
CA LEU A 253 1.86 -1.14 -37.96
C LEU A 253 0.97 -0.38 -38.96
N LYS A 254 -0.20 -0.91 -39.29
CA LYS A 254 -1.16 -0.23 -40.16
C LYS A 254 -1.66 1.09 -39.53
N SER A 255 -1.88 1.10 -38.23
CA SER A 255 -2.28 2.34 -37.52
C SER A 255 -1.17 3.37 -37.53
N ARG A 256 0.10 2.99 -37.40
CA ARG A 256 1.24 3.89 -37.53
C ARG A 256 1.32 4.53 -38.91
N GLU A 257 1.13 3.71 -39.96
CA GLU A 257 1.09 4.19 -41.35
C GLU A 257 0.01 5.26 -41.56
N ILE A 258 -1.23 4.97 -41.10
CA ILE A 258 -2.37 5.88 -41.26
C ILE A 258 -2.12 7.19 -40.49
N LEU A 259 -1.51 7.12 -39.31
CA LEU A 259 -1.17 8.29 -38.49
C LEU A 259 0.09 9.02 -38.97
N GLY A 260 0.80 8.45 -39.95
CA GLY A 260 2.03 9.00 -40.49
C GLY A 260 3.16 9.14 -39.49
N LEU A 261 3.22 8.24 -38.48
CA LEU A 261 4.19 8.33 -37.39
C LEU A 261 5.63 8.10 -37.86
N ASP A 262 5.82 7.22 -38.85
CA ASP A 262 7.14 6.96 -39.43
C ASP A 262 7.67 8.18 -40.18
N LYS A 263 6.80 8.88 -40.93
CA LYS A 263 7.16 10.13 -41.61
C LYS A 263 7.52 11.26 -40.62
N LYS A 264 6.99 11.19 -39.40
CA LYS A 264 7.29 12.13 -38.31
C LYS A 264 8.51 11.72 -37.48
N GLY A 265 9.22 10.66 -37.89
CA GLY A 265 10.40 10.16 -37.17
C GLY A 265 10.12 9.61 -35.78
N LYS A 266 8.90 9.19 -35.47
CA LYS A 266 8.55 8.61 -34.18
C LYS A 266 9.02 7.15 -34.10
N PRO A 267 9.89 6.79 -33.15
CA PRO A 267 10.38 5.42 -33.02
C PRO A 267 9.28 4.45 -32.57
N ILE A 268 9.43 3.20 -32.94
CA ILE A 268 8.64 2.11 -32.35
C ILE A 268 9.19 1.86 -30.95
N CYS A 269 8.33 1.95 -29.92
CA CYS A 269 8.65 1.64 -28.55
C CYS A 269 7.38 1.16 -27.82
N LEU A 270 7.51 0.62 -26.60
CA LEU A 270 6.36 0.12 -25.85
C LEU A 270 5.32 1.20 -25.57
N MET A 271 5.78 2.43 -25.29
CA MET A 271 4.85 3.57 -25.08
C MET A 271 4.06 3.90 -26.37
N ASP A 272 4.70 3.79 -27.52
CA ASP A 272 3.99 4.01 -28.80
C ASP A 272 2.95 2.91 -29.04
N VAL A 273 3.28 1.66 -28.76
CA VAL A 273 2.31 0.55 -28.80
C VAL A 273 1.14 0.78 -27.87
N ALA A 274 1.39 1.21 -26.63
CA ALA A 274 0.34 1.49 -25.65
C ALA A 274 -0.60 2.63 -26.09
N LEU A 275 -0.08 3.68 -26.71
CA LEU A 275 -0.84 4.86 -27.07
C LEU A 275 -1.50 4.80 -28.45
N ILE A 276 -1.15 3.82 -29.30
CA ILE A 276 -1.60 3.80 -30.70
C ILE A 276 -3.12 3.74 -30.85
N GLY A 277 -3.79 2.99 -29.98
CA GLY A 277 -5.25 2.85 -29.98
C GLY A 277 -5.96 4.18 -29.75
N MET A 278 -5.56 4.92 -28.73
CA MET A 278 -6.09 6.24 -28.41
C MET A 278 -5.83 7.24 -29.57
N ARG A 279 -4.61 7.27 -30.09
CA ARG A 279 -4.25 8.14 -31.21
C ARG A 279 -5.08 7.85 -32.46
N ARG A 280 -5.36 6.58 -32.70
CA ARG A 280 -6.18 6.15 -33.83
C ARG A 280 -7.65 6.54 -33.64
N LEU A 281 -8.21 6.31 -32.46
CA LEU A 281 -9.59 6.71 -32.13
C LEU A 281 -9.77 8.24 -32.27
N ARG A 282 -8.77 9.01 -31.82
CA ARG A 282 -8.78 10.47 -31.96
C ARG A 282 -8.75 10.90 -33.43
N ALA A 283 -7.91 10.27 -34.25
CA ALA A 283 -7.83 10.56 -35.66
C ALA A 283 -9.10 10.17 -36.44
N ASP A 284 -9.82 9.17 -35.96
CA ASP A 284 -11.10 8.72 -36.52
C ASP A 284 -12.31 9.51 -35.99
N GLY A 285 -12.12 10.61 -35.20
CA GLY A 285 -13.20 11.43 -34.64
C GLY A 285 -14.05 10.74 -33.58
N LYS A 286 -13.50 9.74 -32.89
CA LYS A 286 -14.23 8.97 -31.87
C LYS A 286 -13.94 9.42 -30.43
N LEU A 287 -13.21 10.50 -30.27
CA LEU A 287 -12.88 11.11 -28.98
C LEU A 287 -13.13 12.63 -29.04
N ASP A 288 -14.18 13.03 -29.75
CA ASP A 288 -14.54 14.45 -29.90
C ASP A 288 -15.19 15.01 -28.62
N ASP A 289 -15.65 14.13 -27.74
CA ASP A 289 -16.13 14.43 -26.39
C ASP A 289 -15.01 14.60 -25.36
N LEU A 290 -13.77 14.32 -25.74
CA LEU A 290 -12.63 14.53 -24.84
C LEU A 290 -12.42 16.05 -24.64
N GLU A 291 -12.44 16.49 -23.38
CA GLU A 291 -12.11 17.88 -23.04
C GLU A 291 -10.68 18.20 -23.47
N VAL A 292 -10.53 19.35 -24.14
CA VAL A 292 -9.22 19.89 -24.52
C VAL A 292 -8.97 21.15 -23.72
N SER A 293 -8.06 21.04 -22.74
CA SER A 293 -7.65 22.18 -21.91
C SER A 293 -6.13 22.27 -21.81
N GLU A 294 -5.64 23.33 -21.19
CA GLU A 294 -4.21 23.53 -20.93
C GLU A 294 -3.72 22.59 -19.80
N GLU A 295 -4.61 22.19 -18.90
CA GLU A 295 -4.35 21.17 -17.88
C GLU A 295 -4.54 19.77 -18.47
N ILE A 296 -3.45 19.01 -18.53
CA ILE A 296 -3.42 17.68 -19.15
C ILE A 296 -3.17 16.54 -18.15
N ASN A 297 -3.25 16.83 -16.86
CA ASN A 297 -2.96 15.87 -15.81
C ASN A 297 -4.13 14.91 -15.50
N ALA A 298 -5.35 15.27 -15.90
CA ALA A 298 -6.52 14.43 -15.78
C ALA A 298 -7.25 14.36 -17.13
N ALA A 299 -7.84 13.21 -17.43
CA ALA A 299 -8.69 13.04 -18.60
C ALA A 299 -10.15 13.24 -18.20
N SER A 300 -10.85 14.12 -18.92
CA SER A 300 -12.27 14.39 -18.75
C SER A 300 -13.00 14.27 -20.06
N ILE A 301 -14.24 13.80 -20.01
CA ILE A 301 -15.14 13.83 -21.16
C ILE A 301 -16.28 14.81 -20.91
N VAL A 302 -16.70 15.50 -21.95
CA VAL A 302 -17.83 16.41 -21.92
C VAL A 302 -19.12 15.60 -22.13
N VAL A 303 -20.06 15.74 -21.22
CA VAL A 303 -21.37 15.08 -21.30
C VAL A 303 -22.48 16.10 -21.11
N ASN A 304 -23.58 15.93 -21.85
CA ASN A 304 -24.79 16.74 -21.65
C ASN A 304 -25.70 16.02 -20.66
N VAL A 305 -26.03 16.69 -19.57
CA VAL A 305 -26.90 16.20 -18.49
C VAL A 305 -28.18 17.02 -18.50
N ASP A 306 -29.33 16.38 -18.40
CA ASP A 306 -30.61 17.07 -18.22
C ASP A 306 -30.85 17.26 -16.72
N ILE A 307 -30.89 18.51 -16.27
CA ILE A 307 -31.20 18.90 -14.91
C ILE A 307 -32.56 19.63 -14.91
N ASP A 308 -33.59 18.94 -14.49
CA ASP A 308 -34.98 19.48 -14.41
C ASP A 308 -35.46 20.08 -15.76
N GLY A 309 -35.18 19.41 -16.88
CA GLY A 309 -35.54 19.83 -18.22
C GLY A 309 -34.63 20.91 -18.81
N ARG A 310 -33.47 21.18 -18.20
CA ARG A 310 -32.45 22.09 -18.71
C ARG A 310 -31.18 21.30 -19.03
N PRO A 311 -30.71 21.33 -20.29
CA PRO A 311 -29.44 20.68 -20.63
C PRO A 311 -28.26 21.52 -20.10
N GLU A 312 -27.39 20.85 -19.36
CA GLU A 312 -26.14 21.42 -18.86
C GLU A 312 -24.96 20.59 -19.35
N GLU A 313 -23.86 21.26 -19.71
CA GLU A 313 -22.61 20.60 -20.05
C GLU A 313 -21.80 20.31 -18.78
N TRP A 314 -21.48 19.04 -18.58
CA TRP A 314 -20.75 18.56 -17.41
C TRP A 314 -19.47 17.83 -17.83
N LEU A 315 -18.48 17.81 -16.94
CA LEU A 315 -17.26 17.04 -17.10
C LEU A 315 -17.33 15.78 -16.27
N VAL A 316 -17.14 14.63 -16.91
CA VAL A 316 -16.95 13.35 -16.21
C VAL A 316 -15.46 13.03 -16.19
N MET A 317 -14.91 12.95 -15.00
CA MET A 317 -13.52 12.57 -14.76
C MET A 317 -13.46 11.09 -14.35
N PHE A 318 -12.53 10.36 -14.96
CA PHE A 318 -12.22 8.99 -14.56
C PHE A 318 -10.73 8.89 -14.26
N LYS A 319 -10.41 8.36 -13.08
CA LYS A 319 -9.05 8.04 -12.69
C LYS A 319 -8.95 6.56 -12.33
N ASN A 320 -7.95 5.88 -12.90
CA ASN A 320 -7.51 4.57 -12.49
C ASN A 320 -5.99 4.60 -12.37
N GLU A 321 -5.49 4.44 -11.17
CA GLU A 321 -4.06 4.54 -10.89
C GLU A 321 -3.61 3.39 -10.01
N THR A 322 -2.48 2.78 -10.36
CA THR A 322 -1.81 1.79 -9.53
C THR A 322 -0.74 2.47 -8.68
N HIS A 323 -0.64 2.08 -7.42
CA HIS A 323 0.37 2.60 -6.51
C HIS A 323 1.47 1.57 -6.23
N ASN A 324 2.68 2.06 -5.89
CA ASN A 324 3.86 1.24 -5.62
C ASN A 324 3.84 0.71 -4.20
N HIS A 325 2.92 -0.14 -3.84
CA HIS A 325 2.84 -0.76 -2.51
C HIS A 325 3.14 0.14 -1.27
N PRO A 326 2.91 1.48 -1.30
CA PRO A 326 3.21 2.30 -0.13
C PRO A 326 2.34 1.89 1.06
N THR A 327 1.12 1.43 0.80
CA THR A 327 0.18 0.93 1.80
C THR A 327 0.59 -0.40 2.42
N GLU A 328 1.42 -1.20 1.75
CA GLU A 328 1.98 -2.44 2.29
C GLU A 328 3.10 -2.15 3.28
N ILE A 329 3.94 -1.15 2.98
CA ILE A 329 5.11 -0.80 3.78
C ILE A 329 4.72 0.08 4.98
N GLU A 330 3.87 1.08 4.75
CA GLU A 330 3.38 2.01 5.76
C GLU A 330 1.88 2.27 5.49
N PRO A 331 0.99 1.48 6.09
CA PRO A 331 -0.44 1.46 5.74
C PRO A 331 -1.13 2.80 5.85
N PHE A 332 -0.87 3.55 6.93
CA PHE A 332 -1.51 4.83 7.18
C PHE A 332 -1.03 5.92 6.21
N GLY A 333 0.27 6.11 6.09
CA GLY A 333 0.83 7.13 5.20
C GLY A 333 0.65 6.77 3.73
N GLY A 334 0.65 5.47 3.40
CA GLY A 334 0.33 4.99 2.06
C GLY A 334 -1.12 5.29 1.68
N ALA A 335 -2.08 5.02 2.55
CA ALA A 335 -3.48 5.39 2.33
C ALA A 335 -3.65 6.91 2.22
N ALA A 336 -3.00 7.70 3.07
CA ALA A 336 -3.02 9.16 3.00
C ALA A 336 -2.46 9.68 1.66
N THR A 337 -1.40 9.07 1.14
CA THR A 337 -0.83 9.41 -0.17
C THR A 337 -1.82 9.14 -1.30
N CYS A 338 -2.50 8.00 -1.28
CA CYS A 338 -3.52 7.64 -2.27
C CYS A 338 -4.71 8.61 -2.23
N LEU A 339 -5.21 8.95 -1.05
CA LEU A 339 -6.27 9.96 -0.89
C LEU A 339 -5.82 11.34 -1.37
N GLY A 340 -4.59 11.72 -1.06
CA GLY A 340 -4.01 12.97 -1.54
C GLY A 340 -3.96 13.04 -3.08
N GLY A 341 -3.61 11.96 -3.76
CA GLY A 341 -3.67 11.83 -5.22
C GLY A 341 -5.08 11.96 -5.75
N ALA A 342 -6.04 11.27 -5.14
CA ALA A 342 -7.46 11.34 -5.52
C ALA A 342 -8.06 12.75 -5.41
N ILE A 343 -7.53 13.59 -4.53
CA ILE A 343 -7.94 14.99 -4.38
C ILE A 343 -7.19 15.90 -5.35
N ARG A 344 -5.87 15.75 -5.45
CA ARG A 344 -5.02 16.67 -6.24
C ARG A 344 -5.24 16.57 -7.73
N ASP A 345 -5.48 15.38 -8.28
CA ASP A 345 -5.60 15.21 -9.72
C ASP A 345 -6.85 15.89 -10.30
N PRO A 346 -8.04 15.77 -9.70
CA PRO A 346 -9.19 16.60 -10.11
C PRO A 346 -8.95 18.10 -9.94
N LEU A 347 -8.23 18.53 -8.89
CA LEU A 347 -7.88 19.94 -8.73
C LEU A 347 -7.02 20.47 -9.88
N SER A 348 -6.09 19.65 -10.42
CA SER A 348 -5.30 20.00 -11.60
C SER A 348 -6.14 20.16 -12.85
N GLY A 349 -7.29 19.52 -12.93
CA GLY A 349 -8.31 19.67 -13.98
C GLY A 349 -9.35 20.75 -13.69
N ARG A 350 -9.06 21.71 -12.81
CA ARG A 350 -9.94 22.83 -12.47
C ARG A 350 -11.26 22.43 -11.81
N SER A 351 -11.33 21.27 -11.18
CA SER A 351 -12.47 20.83 -10.38
C SER A 351 -12.05 20.56 -8.95
N TYR A 352 -13.02 20.37 -8.06
CA TYR A 352 -12.74 19.95 -6.69
C TYR A 352 -13.47 18.66 -6.38
N VAL A 353 -12.90 17.88 -5.46
CA VAL A 353 -13.50 16.64 -5.01
C VAL A 353 -14.46 16.94 -3.86
N TYR A 354 -15.72 16.57 -4.05
CA TYR A 354 -16.70 16.54 -2.97
C TYR A 354 -16.71 15.12 -2.37
N PRO A 355 -16.19 14.93 -1.15
CA PRO A 355 -16.07 13.60 -0.57
C PRO A 355 -17.46 13.05 -0.19
N VAL A 356 -17.89 12.01 -0.87
CA VAL A 356 -19.17 11.34 -0.58
C VAL A 356 -18.96 10.07 0.25
N SER A 357 -17.78 9.44 0.23
CA SER A 357 -17.56 8.13 0.87
C SER A 357 -16.10 7.74 1.08
N TYR A 358 -15.31 8.60 1.74
CA TYR A 358 -13.96 8.23 2.16
C TYR A 358 -13.86 7.54 3.52
N THR A 359 -14.97 7.26 4.14
CA THR A 359 -15.03 6.82 5.53
C THR A 359 -14.39 5.47 5.81
N HIS A 360 -14.03 4.70 4.81
CA HIS A 360 -13.55 3.32 4.97
C HIS A 360 -12.34 2.95 4.12
N LEU A 361 -11.62 3.90 3.52
CA LEU A 361 -10.39 3.58 2.81
C LEU A 361 -9.29 3.26 3.82
N ARG A 362 -8.96 1.99 3.93
CA ARG A 362 -7.84 1.46 4.70
C ARG A 362 -6.89 0.75 3.77
N ALA A 363 -5.62 0.69 4.13
CA ALA A 363 -4.71 -0.25 3.52
C ALA A 363 -5.23 -1.67 3.71
N HIS A 364 -5.19 -2.49 2.67
CA HIS A 364 -5.67 -3.88 2.67
C HIS A 364 -7.17 -4.07 2.94
N GLU A 365 -8.00 -3.11 2.53
CA GLU A 365 -9.44 -3.33 2.58
C GLU A 365 -9.85 -4.38 1.55
N THR A 366 -10.58 -5.36 2.03
CA THR A 366 -11.24 -6.35 1.20
C THR A 366 -12.70 -5.94 0.95
N PRO A 367 -13.41 -6.53 -0.03
CA PRO A 367 -14.82 -6.24 -0.28
C PRO A 367 -15.71 -6.39 0.95
N GLU A 368 -15.30 -7.20 1.93
CA GLU A 368 -16.02 -7.40 3.19
C GLU A 368 -15.95 -6.19 4.13
N HIS A 369 -15.08 -5.23 3.86
CA HIS A 369 -14.92 -4.01 4.64
C HIS A 369 -15.61 -2.79 4.00
N LEU A 370 -16.16 -2.96 2.81
CA LEU A 370 -16.98 -2.00 2.09
C LEU A 370 -18.46 -2.33 2.26
#